data_88858ee73a7e890a1396fe978fd14f3a
#
_entry.id   88858ee73a7e890a1396fe978fd14f3a
#
_cell.length_a   1.000
_cell.length_b   1.000
_cell.length_c   1.000
_cell.angle_alpha   90.00
_cell.angle_beta   90.00
_cell.angle_gamma   90.00
#
_symmetry.space_group_name_H-M   'P 1'
#
loop_
_entity.id
_entity.type
_entity.pdbx_description
1 polymer ?
#
loop_
_entity_poly.entity_id
_entity_poly.type
_entity_poly.pdbx_seq_one_letter_code
_entity_poly.pdbx_strand_id
1 'polypeptide(L)'
;MWMETITDKKGNTVYQYRERYTDPETGKIKKVSTTMSKNTKQAENAARRALSERIAKIMNEYEEKRQLEFLIKSEGIIPNDKTLEDMIQEWFDMIQDPKSKDRKKGSTISGYSYGIDGLLNEFMIIEKDRLIQDITFEDLQNFYDRMIFDFEYEKSYIKRFRAIIRGAFHLAYKKRYIKNLDAINLSKIVTPAKTVDDLTKEQVPRYLEKTEVEQIFKVLNEYNPLYTQILELQFHTGMRFGEVIALESKNFHDGFLLDIHGTYDHANRSRTRGKKVPPKTRKSFRTIELGDAAIQILKDRMYHNHFLKKKNNDFLFVTSNDRPYDLGTINGFLNDHQIEFITDTKVSTHVFRHTHISMLAEKNVPIQVIMDRVGHEDRETTEKIYMHVTKKQKTDLVKTLNEL
;
A
#
# COMPACT_ATOMS: atom_id res chain seq x y z
N MET A 1 6.82 33.72 14.06
CA MET A 1 5.85 32.69 14.49
C MET A 1 4.56 33.35 14.94
N TRP A 2 3.38 32.81 14.58
CA TRP A 2 2.08 33.21 15.11
C TRP A 2 1.26 31.96 15.43
N MET A 3 0.20 32.11 16.21
CA MET A 3 -0.64 31.01 16.68
C MET A 3 -2.10 31.28 16.24
N GLU A 4 -2.78 30.22 15.84
CA GLU A 4 -4.21 30.18 15.55
C GLU A 4 -4.86 29.09 16.40
N THR A 5 -6.01 29.38 16.96
CA THR A 5 -6.81 28.37 17.67
C THR A 5 -7.66 27.65 16.63
N ILE A 6 -7.55 26.33 16.59
CA ILE A 6 -8.31 25.48 15.67
C ILE A 6 -8.97 24.34 16.43
N THR A 7 -10.00 23.77 15.84
CA THR A 7 -10.65 22.56 16.38
C THR A 7 -10.10 21.34 15.66
N ASP A 8 -9.63 20.35 16.41
CA ASP A 8 -9.19 19.09 15.82
C ASP A 8 -10.38 18.24 15.35
N LYS A 9 -10.09 17.13 14.66
CA LYS A 9 -11.13 16.23 14.16
C LYS A 9 -11.94 15.53 15.24
N LYS A 10 -11.56 15.66 16.50
CA LYS A 10 -12.24 15.10 17.66
C LYS A 10 -13.04 16.14 18.43
N GLY A 11 -13.13 17.38 17.92
CA GLY A 11 -13.82 18.48 18.55
C GLY A 11 -13.02 19.20 19.66
N ASN A 12 -11.76 18.86 19.88
CA ASN A 12 -10.95 19.49 20.91
C ASN A 12 -10.32 20.76 20.37
N THR A 13 -10.24 21.78 21.25
CA THR A 13 -9.50 23.00 20.94
C THR A 13 -8.00 22.71 20.97
N VAL A 14 -7.30 23.00 19.89
CA VAL A 14 -5.85 22.87 19.77
C VAL A 14 -5.23 24.13 19.20
N TYR A 15 -3.97 24.36 19.48
CA TYR A 15 -3.26 25.57 19.14
C TYR A 15 -2.26 25.28 18.04
N GLN A 16 -2.53 25.83 16.84
CA GLN A 16 -1.65 25.66 15.69
C GLN A 16 -0.68 26.83 15.61
N TYR A 17 0.60 26.54 15.80
CA TYR A 17 1.70 27.49 15.61
C TYR A 17 2.22 27.40 14.19
N ARG A 18 2.43 28.56 13.58
CA ARG A 18 2.91 28.68 12.20
C ARG A 18 4.08 29.65 12.13
N GLU A 19 4.99 29.36 11.20
CA GLU A 19 6.12 30.24 10.91
C GLU A 19 6.32 30.36 9.40
N ARG A 20 6.67 31.55 8.94
CA ARG A 20 7.00 31.80 7.53
C ARG A 20 8.49 31.57 7.34
N TYR A 21 8.84 31.01 6.20
CA TYR A 21 10.21 30.95 5.74
C TYR A 21 10.25 31.22 4.25
N THR A 22 11.39 31.72 3.75
CA THR A 22 11.62 31.84 2.32
C THR A 22 12.11 30.49 1.81
N ASP A 23 11.36 29.90 0.90
CA ASP A 23 11.74 28.67 0.22
C ASP A 23 13.03 28.94 -0.58
N PRO A 24 14.13 28.28 -0.27
CA PRO A 24 15.41 28.55 -0.90
C PRO A 24 15.47 28.17 -2.39
N GLU A 25 14.57 27.28 -2.86
CA GLU A 25 14.51 26.85 -4.25
C GLU A 25 13.71 27.82 -5.13
N THR A 26 12.62 28.36 -4.62
CA THR A 26 11.69 29.18 -5.41
C THR A 26 11.71 30.66 -5.05
N GLY A 27 12.37 31.04 -3.95
CA GLY A 27 12.35 32.40 -3.39
C GLY A 27 11.00 32.85 -2.82
N LYS A 28 9.97 31.97 -2.85
CA LYS A 28 8.62 32.28 -2.38
C LYS A 28 8.49 32.04 -0.88
N ILE A 29 7.65 32.84 -0.24
CA ILE A 29 7.34 32.66 1.18
C ILE A 29 6.41 31.46 1.34
N LYS A 30 6.89 30.45 2.04
CA LYS A 30 6.12 29.26 2.47
C LYS A 30 5.90 29.28 3.99
N LYS A 31 5.05 28.38 4.48
CA LYS A 31 4.69 28.27 5.89
C LYS A 31 4.94 26.86 6.39
N VAL A 32 5.50 26.73 7.59
CA VAL A 32 5.52 25.49 8.35
C VAL A 32 4.56 25.62 9.52
N SER A 33 4.01 24.49 9.99
CA SER A 33 3.09 24.52 11.12
C SER A 33 3.33 23.32 12.05
N THR A 34 3.02 23.51 13.34
CA THR A 34 2.96 22.46 14.35
C THR A 34 1.75 22.70 15.25
N THR A 35 1.23 21.67 15.89
CA THR A 35 0.01 21.77 16.71
C THR A 35 0.31 21.30 18.12
N MET A 36 -0.14 22.05 19.11
CA MET A 36 -0.01 21.76 20.54
C MET A 36 -1.40 21.65 21.17
N SER A 37 -1.53 20.78 22.14
CA SER A 37 -2.79 20.55 22.87
C SER A 37 -3.07 21.59 23.95
N LYS A 38 -2.06 22.37 24.35
CA LYS A 38 -2.17 23.40 25.40
C LYS A 38 -1.60 24.73 24.91
N ASN A 39 -2.16 25.84 25.44
CA ASN A 39 -1.63 27.19 25.21
C ASN A 39 -0.86 27.64 26.47
N THR A 40 0.33 27.12 26.63
CA THR A 40 1.23 27.47 27.72
C THR A 40 2.56 27.96 27.17
N LYS A 41 3.31 28.72 27.92
CA LYS A 41 4.64 29.20 27.53
C LYS A 41 5.60 28.05 27.20
N GLN A 42 5.43 26.90 27.89
CA GLN A 42 6.19 25.70 27.61
C GLN A 42 5.80 25.07 26.25
N ALA A 43 4.50 25.04 25.92
CA ALA A 43 4.02 24.57 24.61
C ALA A 43 4.45 25.50 23.47
N GLU A 44 4.43 26.82 23.70
CA GLU A 44 4.95 27.81 22.75
C GLU A 44 6.44 27.61 22.48
N ASN A 45 7.25 27.39 23.50
CA ASN A 45 8.69 27.13 23.35
C ASN A 45 8.94 25.82 22.62
N ALA A 46 8.16 24.77 22.91
CA ALA A 46 8.24 23.50 22.20
C ALA A 46 7.84 23.64 20.71
N ALA A 47 6.77 24.42 20.43
CA ALA A 47 6.36 24.72 19.07
C ALA A 47 7.43 25.50 18.30
N ARG A 48 8.05 26.49 18.94
CA ARG A 48 9.15 27.28 18.35
C ARG A 48 10.33 26.39 17.97
N ARG A 49 10.76 25.50 18.88
CA ARG A 49 11.82 24.54 18.59
C ARG A 49 11.47 23.64 17.40
N ALA A 50 10.29 23.03 17.42
CA ALA A 50 9.83 22.14 16.35
C ALA A 50 9.73 22.83 14.98
N LEU A 51 9.29 24.10 14.93
CA LEU A 51 9.23 24.88 13.71
C LEU A 51 10.64 25.26 13.22
N SER A 52 11.52 25.69 14.13
CA SER A 52 12.91 26.02 13.78
C SER A 52 13.67 24.79 13.28
N GLU A 53 13.53 23.63 13.93
CA GLU A 53 14.13 22.37 13.47
C GLU A 53 13.60 21.96 12.08
N ARG A 54 12.32 22.16 11.83
CA ARG A 54 11.70 21.86 10.53
C ARG A 54 12.21 22.77 9.42
N ILE A 55 12.34 24.07 9.71
CA ILE A 55 12.91 25.04 8.77
C ILE A 55 14.39 24.74 8.53
N ALA A 56 15.16 24.49 9.60
CA ALA A 56 16.56 24.14 9.50
C ALA A 56 16.79 22.87 8.65
N LYS A 57 15.92 21.86 8.80
CA LYS A 57 15.97 20.66 7.98
C LYS A 57 15.74 20.96 6.49
N ILE A 58 14.76 21.82 6.16
CA ILE A 58 14.48 22.23 4.77
C ILE A 58 15.69 22.99 4.19
N MET A 59 16.28 23.90 4.99
CA MET A 59 17.44 24.67 4.56
C MET A 59 18.68 23.80 4.35
N ASN A 60 18.94 22.84 5.26
CA ASN A 60 20.05 21.91 5.14
C ASN A 60 19.90 20.98 3.92
N GLU A 61 18.68 20.45 3.68
CA GLU A 61 18.41 19.62 2.50
C GLU A 61 18.64 20.39 1.19
N TYR A 62 18.28 21.68 1.16
CA TYR A 62 18.56 22.54 0.01
C TYR A 62 20.04 22.84 -0.16
N GLU A 63 20.75 23.17 0.91
CA GLU A 63 22.17 23.46 0.87
C GLU A 63 22.99 22.23 0.44
N GLU A 64 22.64 21.04 0.95
CA GLU A 64 23.24 19.78 0.50
C GLU A 64 23.00 19.55 -1.00
N LYS A 65 21.79 19.81 -1.49
CA LYS A 65 21.44 19.72 -2.92
C LYS A 65 22.28 20.71 -3.75
N ARG A 66 22.37 21.97 -3.30
CA ARG A 66 23.12 23.04 -3.98
C ARG A 66 24.63 22.78 -4.01
N GLN A 67 25.19 22.30 -2.89
CA GLN A 67 26.59 21.90 -2.82
C GLN A 67 26.90 20.74 -3.78
N LEU A 68 25.99 19.75 -3.83
CA LEU A 68 26.12 18.65 -4.78
C LEU A 68 26.05 19.12 -6.22
N GLU A 69 25.11 20.03 -6.57
CA GLU A 69 25.01 20.62 -7.90
C GLU A 69 26.26 21.45 -8.27
N PHE A 70 26.80 22.21 -7.32
CA PHE A 70 28.04 22.96 -7.51
C PHE A 70 29.23 22.03 -7.75
N LEU A 71 29.37 20.98 -6.95
CA LEU A 71 30.44 19.97 -7.10
C LEU A 71 30.32 19.22 -8.44
N ILE A 72 29.09 18.90 -8.86
CA ILE A 72 28.85 18.28 -10.18
C ILE A 72 29.26 19.22 -11.31
N LYS A 73 28.96 20.52 -11.21
CA LYS A 73 29.33 21.52 -12.21
C LYS A 73 30.86 21.78 -12.27
N SER A 74 31.54 21.75 -11.12
CA SER A 74 32.95 22.10 -11.03
C SER A 74 33.89 20.93 -11.30
N GLU A 75 33.53 19.70 -10.92
CA GLU A 75 34.37 18.52 -11.00
C GLU A 75 34.02 17.55 -12.14
N GLY A 76 32.88 17.82 -12.86
CA GLY A 76 32.43 16.95 -13.94
C GLY A 76 31.88 15.61 -13.47
N ILE A 77 31.69 14.68 -14.40
CA ILE A 77 31.29 13.30 -14.14
C ILE A 77 32.52 12.51 -13.71
N ILE A 78 32.33 11.65 -12.71
CA ILE A 78 33.36 10.66 -12.36
C ILE A 78 33.32 9.57 -13.44
N PRO A 79 34.44 9.33 -14.16
CA PRO A 79 34.55 8.23 -15.09
C PRO A 79 34.14 6.91 -14.39
N ASN A 80 33.26 6.17 -15.00
CA ASN A 80 32.80 4.91 -14.44
C ASN A 80 32.46 3.93 -15.57
N ASP A 81 32.42 2.67 -15.22
CA ASP A 81 32.02 1.54 -16.07
C ASP A 81 30.71 0.91 -15.66
N LYS A 82 29.89 1.66 -14.92
CA LYS A 82 28.64 1.17 -14.36
C LYS A 82 27.54 1.06 -15.39
N THR A 83 27.01 -0.14 -15.51
CA THR A 83 25.82 -0.43 -16.33
C THR A 83 24.53 -0.08 -15.58
N LEU A 84 23.38 -0.11 -16.27
CA LEU A 84 22.09 0.02 -15.62
C LEU A 84 21.85 -1.13 -14.62
N GLU A 85 22.25 -2.35 -14.97
CA GLU A 85 22.14 -3.52 -14.10
C GLU A 85 22.93 -3.33 -12.80
N ASP A 86 24.18 -2.90 -12.89
CA ASP A 86 25.01 -2.59 -11.72
C ASP A 86 24.35 -1.56 -10.80
N MET A 87 23.79 -0.51 -11.38
CA MET A 87 23.16 0.56 -10.61
C MET A 87 21.83 0.14 -10.00
N ILE A 88 21.07 -0.74 -10.67
CA ILE A 88 19.87 -1.34 -10.11
C ILE A 88 20.22 -2.21 -8.91
N GLN A 89 21.23 -3.07 -9.04
CA GLN A 89 21.66 -3.95 -7.95
C GLN A 89 22.17 -3.13 -6.75
N GLU A 90 23.03 -2.16 -7.00
CA GLU A 90 23.57 -1.28 -5.96
C GLU A 90 22.47 -0.48 -5.23
N TRP A 91 21.52 0.04 -5.98
CA TRP A 91 20.35 0.72 -5.40
C TRP A 91 19.50 -0.25 -4.59
N PHE A 92 19.29 -1.46 -5.09
CA PHE A 92 18.51 -2.47 -4.40
C PHE A 92 19.16 -2.91 -3.10
N ASP A 93 20.47 -3.11 -3.09
CA ASP A 93 21.26 -3.42 -1.89
C ASP A 93 21.14 -2.29 -0.85
N MET A 94 21.25 -1.03 -1.32
CA MET A 94 21.13 0.14 -0.46
C MET A 94 19.75 0.22 0.22
N ILE A 95 18.66 -0.07 -0.48
CA ILE A 95 17.32 0.00 0.10
C ILE A 95 16.97 -1.20 1.00
N GLN A 96 17.74 -2.29 0.92
CA GLN A 96 17.62 -3.46 1.79
C GLN A 96 18.44 -3.33 3.08
N ASP A 97 19.53 -2.57 3.06
CA ASP A 97 20.43 -2.46 4.20
C ASP A 97 19.69 -1.92 5.44
N PRO A 98 19.66 -2.67 6.56
CA PRO A 98 19.08 -2.24 7.81
C PRO A 98 19.59 -0.92 8.36
N LYS A 99 20.83 -0.55 8.00
CA LYS A 99 21.51 0.67 8.44
C LYS A 99 21.30 1.85 7.48
N SER A 100 20.76 1.61 6.30
CA SER A 100 20.56 2.65 5.29
C SER A 100 19.42 3.60 5.68
N LYS A 101 19.67 4.91 5.51
CA LYS A 101 18.62 5.95 5.63
C LYS A 101 17.53 5.82 4.55
N ASP A 102 17.88 5.22 3.42
CA ASP A 102 16.98 5.01 2.26
C ASP A 102 16.25 3.66 2.33
N ARG A 103 16.39 2.91 3.43
CA ARG A 103 15.76 1.61 3.63
C ARG A 103 14.26 1.66 3.38
N LYS A 104 13.77 0.73 2.58
CA LYS A 104 12.33 0.56 2.31
C LYS A 104 11.73 -0.51 3.22
N LYS A 105 10.39 -0.52 3.29
CA LYS A 105 9.64 -1.57 4.01
C LYS A 105 9.82 -2.92 3.31
N GLY A 106 9.82 -4.01 4.07
CA GLY A 106 10.02 -5.36 3.54
C GLY A 106 9.09 -5.72 2.38
N SER A 107 7.81 -5.37 2.46
CA SER A 107 6.85 -5.60 1.37
C SER A 107 7.19 -4.83 0.07
N THR A 108 7.76 -3.64 0.19
CA THR A 108 8.24 -2.85 -0.95
C THR A 108 9.47 -3.47 -1.57
N ILE A 109 10.43 -3.93 -0.73
CA ILE A 109 11.64 -4.64 -1.15
C ILE A 109 11.27 -5.91 -1.92
N SER A 110 10.34 -6.72 -1.37
CA SER A 110 9.83 -7.92 -2.03
C SER A 110 9.22 -7.61 -3.40
N GLY A 111 8.40 -6.56 -3.47
CA GLY A 111 7.80 -6.11 -4.74
C GLY A 111 8.84 -5.64 -5.76
N TYR A 112 9.91 -4.99 -5.32
CA TYR A 112 11.02 -4.60 -6.21
C TYR A 112 11.86 -5.81 -6.62
N SER A 113 12.11 -6.79 -5.75
CA SER A 113 12.83 -8.02 -6.11
C SER A 113 12.18 -8.71 -7.32
N TYR A 114 10.87 -8.97 -7.25
CA TYR A 114 10.13 -9.55 -8.39
C TYR A 114 10.16 -8.65 -9.64
N GLY A 115 10.13 -7.33 -9.44
CA GLY A 115 10.23 -6.39 -10.56
C GLY A 115 11.62 -6.38 -11.20
N ILE A 116 12.69 -6.52 -10.40
CA ILE A 116 14.07 -6.59 -10.88
C ILE A 116 14.29 -7.88 -11.68
N ASP A 117 13.83 -9.02 -11.15
CA ASP A 117 13.94 -10.30 -11.84
C ASP A 117 13.27 -10.23 -13.22
N GLY A 118 12.04 -9.68 -13.30
CA GLY A 118 11.35 -9.47 -14.57
C GLY A 118 12.07 -8.47 -15.48
N LEU A 119 12.56 -7.34 -14.91
CA LEU A 119 13.27 -6.32 -15.68
C LEU A 119 14.58 -6.85 -16.28
N LEU A 120 15.35 -7.61 -15.51
CA LEU A 120 16.67 -8.10 -15.94
C LEU A 120 16.61 -9.35 -16.81
N ASN A 121 15.63 -10.25 -16.59
CA ASN A 121 15.58 -11.53 -17.27
C ASN A 121 14.72 -11.52 -18.54
N GLU A 122 13.59 -10.84 -18.52
CA GLU A 122 12.61 -10.93 -19.59
C GLU A 122 12.58 -9.72 -20.51
N PHE A 123 12.94 -8.53 -20.00
CA PHE A 123 12.60 -7.27 -20.64
C PHE A 123 13.77 -6.33 -20.90
N MET A 124 15.01 -6.79 -20.77
CA MET A 124 16.18 -5.95 -21.10
C MET A 124 16.24 -5.65 -22.59
N ILE A 125 15.38 -4.72 -22.99
CA ILE A 125 15.42 -4.08 -24.30
C ILE A 125 16.56 -3.06 -24.38
N ILE A 126 17.01 -2.57 -23.23
CA ILE A 126 18.24 -1.80 -23.07
C ILE A 126 19.37 -2.81 -22.90
N GLU A 127 20.38 -2.72 -23.72
CA GLU A 127 21.56 -3.59 -23.65
C GLU A 127 22.13 -3.63 -22.23
N LYS A 128 22.25 -4.83 -21.67
CA LYS A 128 22.71 -5.03 -20.28
C LYS A 128 24.04 -4.37 -19.98
N ASP A 129 24.94 -4.42 -20.97
CA ASP A 129 26.30 -3.93 -20.87
C ASP A 129 26.42 -2.43 -21.15
N ARG A 130 25.34 -1.74 -21.48
CA ARG A 130 25.35 -0.32 -21.78
C ARG A 130 25.56 0.49 -20.50
N LEU A 131 26.50 1.41 -20.57
CA LEU A 131 26.81 2.27 -19.42
C LEU A 131 25.62 3.17 -19.08
N ILE A 132 25.37 3.36 -17.80
CA ILE A 132 24.22 4.17 -17.35
C ILE A 132 24.29 5.62 -17.84
N GLN A 133 25.48 6.14 -18.06
CA GLN A 133 25.71 7.49 -18.59
C GLN A 133 25.29 7.66 -20.06
N ASP A 134 25.23 6.55 -20.82
CA ASP A 134 24.93 6.53 -22.25
C ASP A 134 23.45 6.21 -22.54
N ILE A 135 22.66 5.96 -21.50
CA ILE A 135 21.23 5.72 -21.64
C ILE A 135 20.49 7.05 -21.78
N THR A 136 19.83 7.22 -22.91
CA THR A 136 19.08 8.43 -23.25
C THR A 136 17.61 8.37 -22.82
N PHE A 137 16.91 9.49 -22.98
CA PHE A 137 15.48 9.49 -22.75
C PHE A 137 14.72 8.68 -23.82
N GLU A 138 15.21 8.67 -25.07
CA GLU A 138 14.67 7.89 -26.18
C GLU A 138 14.73 6.38 -25.89
N ASP A 139 15.83 5.91 -25.30
CA ASP A 139 15.95 4.51 -24.90
C ASP A 139 14.88 4.12 -23.88
N LEU A 140 14.70 4.94 -22.85
CA LEU A 140 13.68 4.69 -21.81
C LEU A 140 12.26 4.87 -22.34
N GLN A 141 12.03 5.83 -23.24
CA GLN A 141 10.72 6.01 -23.87
C GLN A 141 10.36 4.80 -24.74
N ASN A 142 11.27 4.37 -25.61
CA ASN A 142 11.08 3.18 -26.44
C ASN A 142 10.83 1.93 -25.60
N PHE A 143 11.56 1.79 -24.48
CA PHE A 143 11.30 0.70 -23.53
C PHE A 143 9.87 0.73 -22.99
N TYR A 144 9.38 1.89 -22.50
CA TYR A 144 8.02 1.99 -21.98
C TYR A 144 6.96 1.80 -23.08
N ASP A 145 7.19 2.33 -24.27
CA ASP A 145 6.26 2.22 -25.38
C ASP A 145 6.12 0.77 -25.84
N ARG A 146 7.23 0.03 -25.97
CA ARG A 146 7.18 -1.41 -26.30
C ARG A 146 6.47 -2.21 -25.21
N MET A 147 6.70 -1.91 -23.94
CA MET A 147 5.97 -2.58 -22.85
C MET A 147 4.47 -2.38 -22.93
N ILE A 148 4.03 -1.22 -23.40
CA ILE A 148 2.60 -0.88 -23.52
C ILE A 148 2.00 -1.40 -24.82
N PHE A 149 2.63 -1.14 -25.95
CA PHE A 149 2.04 -1.33 -27.27
C PHE A 149 2.37 -2.69 -27.91
N ASP A 150 3.58 -3.23 -27.65
CA ASP A 150 3.99 -4.50 -28.24
C ASP A 150 3.66 -5.67 -27.30
N PHE A 151 3.85 -5.49 -25.99
CA PHE A 151 3.63 -6.55 -24.99
C PHE A 151 2.33 -6.39 -24.18
N GLU A 152 1.59 -5.31 -24.37
CA GLU A 152 0.29 -5.03 -23.74
C GLU A 152 0.30 -5.15 -22.20
N TYR A 153 1.45 -4.84 -21.55
CA TYR A 153 1.55 -4.92 -20.11
C TYR A 153 0.73 -3.85 -19.39
N GLU A 154 0.15 -4.23 -18.28
CA GLU A 154 -0.58 -3.33 -17.39
C GLU A 154 0.29 -2.14 -16.94
N LYS A 155 -0.26 -0.94 -17.02
CA LYS A 155 0.41 0.32 -16.59
C LYS A 155 0.98 0.25 -15.18
N SER A 156 0.33 -0.48 -14.27
CA SER A 156 0.78 -0.69 -12.89
C SER A 156 2.10 -1.46 -12.83
N TYR A 157 2.29 -2.41 -13.73
CA TYR A 157 3.50 -3.22 -13.83
C TYR A 157 4.66 -2.37 -14.35
N ILE A 158 4.43 -1.61 -15.42
CA ILE A 158 5.43 -0.70 -16.01
C ILE A 158 5.84 0.41 -15.02
N LYS A 159 4.90 0.93 -14.23
CA LYS A 159 5.21 1.88 -13.15
C LYS A 159 6.20 1.32 -12.13
N ARG A 160 6.17 0.01 -11.86
CA ARG A 160 7.14 -0.65 -10.97
C ARG A 160 8.53 -0.64 -11.59
N PHE A 161 8.66 -0.98 -12.86
CA PHE A 161 9.94 -0.91 -13.57
C PHE A 161 10.49 0.51 -13.58
N ARG A 162 9.65 1.48 -13.89
CA ARG A 162 10.06 2.89 -13.84
C ARG A 162 10.56 3.30 -12.44
N ALA A 163 9.93 2.82 -11.39
CA ALA A 163 10.37 3.13 -10.03
C ALA A 163 11.75 2.53 -9.71
N ILE A 164 12.05 1.33 -10.20
CA ILE A 164 13.36 0.67 -10.07
C ILE A 164 14.42 1.44 -10.86
N ILE A 165 14.18 1.69 -12.14
CA ILE A 165 15.08 2.44 -13.04
C ILE A 165 15.34 3.83 -12.45
N ARG A 166 14.29 4.52 -12.01
CA ARG A 166 14.42 5.83 -11.36
C ARG A 166 15.31 5.77 -10.11
N GLY A 167 15.19 4.72 -9.31
CA GLY A 167 16.03 4.51 -8.14
C GLY A 167 17.53 4.40 -8.52
N ALA A 168 17.83 3.61 -9.54
CA ALA A 168 19.19 3.44 -10.08
C ALA A 168 19.75 4.77 -10.63
N PHE A 169 18.97 5.50 -11.44
CA PHE A 169 19.38 6.80 -11.97
C PHE A 169 19.63 7.85 -10.89
N HIS A 170 18.79 7.92 -9.87
CA HIS A 170 19.01 8.82 -8.73
C HIS A 170 20.27 8.47 -7.95
N LEU A 171 20.58 7.18 -7.79
CA LEU A 171 21.81 6.74 -7.15
C LEU A 171 23.03 7.09 -8.01
N ALA A 172 22.97 6.85 -9.32
CA ALA A 172 24.02 7.20 -10.26
C ALA A 172 24.30 8.72 -10.27
N TYR A 173 23.23 9.53 -10.25
CA TYR A 173 23.36 10.99 -10.15
C TYR A 173 24.00 11.42 -8.84
N LYS A 174 23.60 10.84 -7.71
CA LYS A 174 24.20 11.09 -6.40
C LYS A 174 25.68 10.72 -6.34
N LYS A 175 26.08 9.67 -7.07
CA LYS A 175 27.47 9.23 -7.20
C LYS A 175 28.25 9.99 -8.27
N ARG A 176 27.63 10.91 -9.00
CA ARG A 176 28.20 11.67 -10.12
C ARG A 176 28.61 10.80 -11.33
N TYR A 177 27.96 9.68 -11.52
CA TYR A 177 28.16 8.82 -12.68
C TYR A 177 27.43 9.33 -13.92
N ILE A 178 26.41 10.18 -13.74
CA ILE A 178 25.62 10.85 -14.78
C ILE A 178 25.47 12.34 -14.49
N LYS A 179 25.35 13.16 -15.55
CA LYS A 179 25.26 14.63 -15.45
C LYS A 179 23.94 15.14 -14.91
N ASN A 180 22.84 14.50 -15.32
CA ASN A 180 21.49 14.95 -15.05
C ASN A 180 20.55 13.74 -14.97
N LEU A 181 19.29 14.01 -14.75
CA LEU A 181 18.22 13.01 -14.70
C LEU A 181 17.25 13.13 -15.89
N ASP A 182 17.68 13.72 -16.99
CA ASP A 182 16.81 14.02 -18.14
C ASP A 182 16.22 12.74 -18.73
N ALA A 183 17.01 11.68 -18.86
CA ALA A 183 16.54 10.39 -19.35
C ALA A 183 15.30 9.90 -18.61
N ILE A 184 15.29 9.98 -17.28
CA ILE A 184 14.17 9.50 -16.46
C ILE A 184 13.06 10.55 -16.26
N ASN A 185 13.37 11.84 -16.30
CA ASN A 185 12.40 12.89 -16.09
C ASN A 185 11.58 13.20 -17.34
N LEU A 186 12.18 13.11 -18.52
CA LEU A 186 11.51 13.35 -19.81
C LEU A 186 10.70 12.14 -20.26
N SER A 187 11.17 10.92 -20.01
CA SER A 187 10.46 9.70 -20.39
C SER A 187 9.13 9.55 -19.63
N LYS A 188 8.09 9.11 -20.34
CA LYS A 188 6.73 9.02 -19.80
C LYS A 188 6.09 7.68 -20.14
N ILE A 189 5.27 7.16 -19.24
CA ILE A 189 4.40 6.01 -19.49
C ILE A 189 3.11 6.56 -20.14
N VAL A 190 3.07 6.52 -21.48
CA VAL A 190 1.93 6.96 -22.28
C VAL A 190 1.08 5.76 -22.60
N THR A 191 -0.12 5.68 -22.08
CA THR A 191 -1.09 4.63 -22.44
C THR A 191 -1.93 5.08 -23.63
N PRO A 192 -2.44 4.14 -24.46
CA PRO A 192 -3.40 4.46 -25.50
C PRO A 192 -4.53 5.35 -24.97
N ALA A 193 -5.00 6.25 -25.81
CA ALA A 193 -6.18 7.03 -25.49
C ALA A 193 -7.33 6.07 -25.17
N LYS A 194 -8.00 6.29 -24.05
CA LYS A 194 -9.17 5.48 -23.70
C LYS A 194 -10.24 5.71 -24.76
N THR A 195 -10.76 4.63 -25.29
CA THR A 195 -11.95 4.68 -26.15
C THR A 195 -13.17 5.13 -25.35
N VAL A 196 -14.24 5.54 -26.01
CA VAL A 196 -15.51 5.88 -25.34
C VAL A 196 -15.98 4.68 -24.51
N ASP A 197 -15.79 3.46 -25.03
CA ASP A 197 -16.12 2.21 -24.33
C ASP A 197 -15.26 2.00 -23.07
N ASP A 198 -13.99 2.35 -23.11
CA ASP A 198 -13.11 2.27 -21.93
C ASP A 198 -13.45 3.33 -20.88
N LEU A 199 -13.96 4.48 -21.31
CA LEU A 199 -14.41 5.53 -20.40
C LEU A 199 -15.76 5.19 -19.78
N THR A 200 -16.59 4.43 -20.49
CA THR A 200 -17.90 3.98 -20.00
C THR A 200 -17.81 2.74 -19.13
N LYS A 201 -16.80 1.91 -19.32
CA LYS A 201 -16.46 0.81 -18.39
C LYS A 201 -15.87 1.39 -17.11
N GLU A 202 -16.74 1.70 -16.17
CA GLU A 202 -16.36 2.09 -14.82
C GLU A 202 -15.44 1.01 -14.22
N GLN A 203 -14.17 1.32 -13.96
CA GLN A 203 -13.25 0.39 -13.29
C GLN A 203 -13.63 0.28 -11.81
N VAL A 204 -14.72 -0.40 -11.54
CA VAL A 204 -15.14 -0.71 -10.18
C VAL A 204 -14.29 -1.87 -9.65
N PRO A 205 -13.76 -1.79 -8.43
CA PRO A 205 -13.12 -2.94 -7.81
C PRO A 205 -14.08 -4.13 -7.77
N ARG A 206 -13.62 -5.29 -8.26
CA ARG A 206 -14.44 -6.50 -8.32
C ARG A 206 -14.85 -6.94 -6.91
N TYR A 207 -16.11 -7.30 -6.74
CA TYR A 207 -16.68 -7.89 -5.54
C TYR A 207 -17.64 -9.02 -5.95
N LEU A 208 -18.03 -9.85 -5.00
CA LEU A 208 -18.90 -11.01 -5.20
C LEU A 208 -20.33 -10.70 -4.78
N GLU A 209 -21.27 -11.28 -5.47
CA GLU A 209 -22.66 -11.33 -5.03
C GLU A 209 -22.81 -12.35 -3.87
N LYS A 210 -23.85 -12.22 -3.07
CA LYS A 210 -24.04 -13.08 -1.89
C LYS A 210 -24.08 -14.56 -2.23
N THR A 211 -24.75 -14.95 -3.31
CA THR A 211 -24.84 -16.34 -3.78
C THR A 211 -23.50 -16.90 -4.23
N GLU A 212 -22.66 -16.07 -4.85
CA GLU A 212 -21.28 -16.46 -5.22
C GLU A 212 -20.43 -16.71 -3.99
N VAL A 213 -20.52 -15.85 -2.97
CA VAL A 213 -19.80 -16.02 -1.69
C VAL A 213 -20.19 -17.33 -1.01
N GLU A 214 -21.48 -17.63 -0.91
CA GLU A 214 -21.98 -18.86 -0.30
C GLU A 214 -21.47 -20.11 -1.04
N GLN A 215 -21.49 -20.08 -2.36
CA GLN A 215 -20.98 -21.18 -3.19
C GLN A 215 -19.46 -21.36 -3.02
N ILE A 216 -18.70 -20.25 -3.07
CA ILE A 216 -17.25 -20.28 -2.92
C ILE A 216 -16.88 -20.86 -1.55
N PHE A 217 -17.47 -20.39 -0.47
CA PHE A 217 -17.17 -20.92 0.86
C PHE A 217 -17.56 -22.40 1.02
N LYS A 218 -18.65 -22.84 0.40
CA LYS A 218 -19.00 -24.26 0.38
C LYS A 218 -17.91 -25.09 -0.28
N VAL A 219 -17.45 -24.70 -1.48
CA VAL A 219 -16.36 -25.39 -2.21
C VAL A 219 -15.08 -25.38 -1.38
N LEU A 220 -14.65 -24.20 -0.92
CA LEU A 220 -13.39 -24.09 -0.17
C LEU A 220 -13.38 -24.88 1.12
N ASN A 221 -14.53 -24.99 1.80
CA ASN A 221 -14.63 -25.76 3.05
C ASN A 221 -14.46 -27.26 2.87
N GLU A 222 -14.80 -27.81 1.69
CA GLU A 222 -14.57 -29.19 1.35
C GLU A 222 -13.07 -29.52 1.22
N TYR A 223 -12.27 -28.54 0.76
CA TYR A 223 -10.82 -28.71 0.56
C TYR A 223 -10.00 -28.33 1.79
N ASN A 224 -10.26 -27.17 2.39
CA ASN A 224 -9.48 -26.69 3.53
C ASN A 224 -10.32 -25.77 4.46
N PRO A 225 -10.95 -26.35 5.50
CA PRO A 225 -11.77 -25.57 6.45
C PRO A 225 -11.03 -24.43 7.13
N LEU A 226 -9.72 -24.57 7.35
CA LEU A 226 -8.95 -23.51 8.00
C LEU A 226 -8.71 -22.29 7.09
N TYR A 227 -8.43 -22.54 5.80
CA TYR A 227 -8.32 -21.45 4.82
C TYR A 227 -9.67 -20.75 4.66
N THR A 228 -10.74 -21.54 4.66
CA THR A 228 -12.11 -21.00 4.61
C THR A 228 -12.38 -20.11 5.82
N GLN A 229 -12.08 -20.52 7.04
CA GLN A 229 -12.25 -19.69 8.24
C GLN A 229 -11.49 -18.35 8.17
N ILE A 230 -10.27 -18.34 7.62
CA ILE A 230 -9.49 -17.11 7.42
C ILE A 230 -10.22 -16.15 6.46
N LEU A 231 -10.73 -16.69 5.35
CA LEU A 231 -11.41 -15.90 4.31
C LEU A 231 -12.81 -15.46 4.76
N GLU A 232 -13.53 -16.31 5.48
CA GLU A 232 -14.81 -15.96 6.12
C GLU A 232 -14.66 -14.83 7.14
N LEU A 233 -13.63 -14.92 8.01
CA LEU A 233 -13.35 -13.84 8.94
C LEU A 233 -13.01 -12.54 8.21
N GLN A 234 -12.23 -12.61 7.13
CA GLN A 234 -11.94 -11.45 6.29
C GLN A 234 -13.22 -10.88 5.66
N PHE A 235 -14.10 -11.72 5.16
CA PHE A 235 -15.39 -11.34 4.60
C PHE A 235 -16.29 -10.67 5.64
N HIS A 236 -16.43 -11.23 6.83
CA HIS A 236 -17.30 -10.69 7.89
C HIS A 236 -16.78 -9.43 8.56
N THR A 237 -15.48 -9.17 8.51
CA THR A 237 -14.83 -8.02 9.18
C THR A 237 -14.37 -6.92 8.22
N GLY A 238 -14.17 -7.24 6.95
CA GLY A 238 -13.56 -6.33 5.98
C GLY A 238 -12.07 -6.04 6.23
N MET A 239 -11.40 -6.81 7.08
CA MET A 239 -9.97 -6.66 7.38
C MET A 239 -9.09 -6.96 6.17
N ARG A 240 -7.89 -6.37 6.14
CA ARG A 240 -6.85 -6.83 5.20
C ARG A 240 -6.34 -8.20 5.60
N PHE A 241 -5.93 -9.03 4.62
CA PHE A 241 -5.40 -10.36 4.93
C PHE A 241 -4.27 -10.33 5.98
N GLY A 242 -3.31 -9.43 5.82
CA GLY A 242 -2.23 -9.28 6.81
C GLY A 242 -2.69 -8.86 8.21
N GLU A 243 -3.83 -8.19 8.33
CA GLU A 243 -4.46 -7.84 9.62
C GLU A 243 -5.09 -9.09 10.25
N VAL A 244 -5.80 -9.92 9.44
CA VAL A 244 -6.39 -11.19 9.91
C VAL A 244 -5.32 -12.14 10.44
N ILE A 245 -4.23 -12.32 9.68
CA ILE A 245 -3.14 -13.22 10.05
C ILE A 245 -2.35 -12.71 11.27
N ALA A 246 -2.37 -11.40 11.53
CA ALA A 246 -1.72 -10.80 12.69
C ALA A 246 -2.58 -10.79 13.97
N LEU A 247 -3.77 -11.39 13.93
CA LEU A 247 -4.65 -11.47 15.11
C LEU A 247 -4.07 -12.40 16.18
N GLU A 248 -4.16 -11.93 17.41
CA GLU A 248 -3.84 -12.63 18.65
C GLU A 248 -5.11 -12.77 19.49
N SER A 249 -5.17 -13.76 20.38
CA SER A 249 -6.35 -13.98 21.23
C SER A 249 -6.76 -12.74 22.05
N LYS A 250 -5.78 -11.96 22.52
CA LYS A 250 -6.01 -10.72 23.28
C LYS A 250 -6.66 -9.58 22.48
N ASN A 251 -6.70 -9.70 21.15
CA ASN A 251 -7.34 -8.69 20.30
C ASN A 251 -8.87 -8.78 20.35
N PHE A 252 -9.42 -9.94 20.73
CA PHE A 252 -10.86 -10.15 20.89
C PHE A 252 -11.24 -9.98 22.36
N HIS A 253 -12.12 -9.05 22.67
CA HIS A 253 -12.54 -8.73 24.03
C HIS A 253 -14.03 -8.31 24.09
N ASP A 254 -14.54 -8.18 25.30
CA ASP A 254 -15.93 -7.81 25.59
C ASP A 254 -17.01 -8.65 24.86
N GLY A 255 -16.58 -9.82 24.33
CA GLY A 255 -17.45 -10.77 23.65
C GLY A 255 -17.83 -10.41 22.19
N PHE A 256 -17.59 -9.17 21.76
CA PHE A 256 -17.96 -8.68 20.43
C PHE A 256 -17.02 -7.61 19.84
N LEU A 257 -15.98 -7.17 20.53
CA LEU A 257 -15.04 -6.17 20.06
C LEU A 257 -13.74 -6.82 19.58
N LEU A 258 -13.20 -6.30 18.48
CA LEU A 258 -11.94 -6.75 17.90
C LEU A 258 -11.01 -5.57 17.63
N ASP A 259 -9.86 -5.59 18.28
CA ASP A 259 -8.80 -4.60 18.10
C ASP A 259 -7.89 -4.96 16.93
N ILE A 260 -7.71 -4.04 16.01
CA ILE A 260 -6.84 -4.19 14.85
C ILE A 260 -5.63 -3.27 15.03
N HIS A 261 -4.54 -3.82 15.55
CA HIS A 261 -3.36 -3.06 15.97
C HIS A 261 -2.10 -3.37 15.16
N GLY A 262 -2.19 -4.16 14.11
CA GLY A 262 -1.02 -4.54 13.33
C GLY A 262 -1.35 -5.31 12.08
N THR A 263 -0.31 -5.53 11.30
CA THR A 263 -0.32 -6.40 10.13
C THR A 263 0.88 -7.34 10.21
N TYR A 264 0.77 -8.51 9.61
CA TYR A 264 1.87 -9.43 9.53
C TYR A 264 2.83 -9.05 8.40
N ASP A 265 4.14 -8.99 8.69
CA ASP A 265 5.17 -8.71 7.69
C ASP A 265 5.65 -10.01 7.04
N HIS A 266 5.06 -10.32 5.87
CA HIS A 266 5.42 -11.49 5.07
C HIS A 266 6.79 -11.39 4.39
N ALA A 267 7.34 -10.19 4.24
CA ALA A 267 8.60 -9.97 3.55
C ALA A 267 9.81 -10.31 4.40
N ASN A 268 9.64 -10.35 5.71
CA ASN A 268 10.71 -10.73 6.65
C ASN A 268 10.73 -12.25 6.81
N ARG A 269 11.05 -12.98 5.73
CA ARG A 269 11.21 -14.44 5.71
C ARG A 269 12.40 -14.95 6.53
N SER A 270 12.90 -14.17 7.48
CA SER A 270 13.84 -14.64 8.47
C SER A 270 13.31 -15.93 9.07
N ARG A 271 14.12 -16.97 9.11
CA ARG A 271 13.80 -18.33 9.60
C ARG A 271 13.23 -18.36 11.04
N THR A 272 13.16 -17.22 11.67
CA THR A 272 12.65 -17.01 13.00
C THR A 272 11.53 -15.98 12.96
N ARG A 273 10.28 -16.45 12.98
CA ARG A 273 9.05 -15.73 13.36
C ARG A 273 8.84 -14.39 12.66
N GLY A 274 7.96 -14.38 11.68
CA GLY A 274 7.43 -13.13 11.14
C GLY A 274 6.89 -12.26 12.27
N LYS A 275 7.17 -10.97 12.20
CA LYS A 275 6.81 -9.99 13.21
C LYS A 275 5.49 -9.34 12.86
N LYS A 276 4.61 -9.19 13.86
CA LYS A 276 3.54 -8.20 13.81
C LYS A 276 4.20 -6.83 13.74
N VAL A 277 3.91 -6.11 12.67
CA VAL A 277 4.40 -4.74 12.48
C VAL A 277 3.24 -3.75 12.61
N PRO A 278 3.49 -2.54 13.09
CA PRO A 278 2.45 -1.53 13.15
C PRO A 278 1.90 -1.28 11.75
N PRO A 279 0.62 -0.96 11.62
CA PRO A 279 0.00 -0.62 10.36
C PRO A 279 0.73 0.55 9.68
N LYS A 280 0.54 0.70 8.36
CA LYS A 280 1.19 1.78 7.60
C LYS A 280 0.82 3.16 8.11
N THR A 281 -0.36 3.31 8.73
CA THR A 281 -0.94 4.60 9.10
C THR A 281 -1.66 4.53 10.44
N ARG A 282 -1.80 5.68 11.08
CA ARG A 282 -2.51 5.81 12.36
C ARG A 282 -3.99 5.42 12.29
N LYS A 283 -4.64 5.62 11.13
CA LYS A 283 -6.04 5.26 10.89
C LYS A 283 -6.28 3.75 10.76
N SER A 284 -5.23 2.98 10.56
CA SER A 284 -5.35 1.52 10.53
C SER A 284 -5.43 0.90 11.93
N PHE A 285 -5.16 1.67 13.00
CA PHE A 285 -5.48 1.28 14.37
C PHE A 285 -6.95 1.56 14.63
N ARG A 286 -7.72 0.52 14.87
CA ARG A 286 -9.16 0.63 15.08
C ARG A 286 -9.69 -0.55 15.88
N THR A 287 -10.80 -0.34 16.55
CA THR A 287 -11.63 -1.37 17.16
C THR A 287 -12.89 -1.49 16.32
N ILE A 288 -13.31 -2.70 16.01
CA ILE A 288 -14.54 -2.97 15.27
C ILE A 288 -15.46 -3.89 16.07
N GLU A 289 -16.76 -3.69 15.92
CA GLU A 289 -17.79 -4.59 16.42
C GLU A 289 -17.90 -5.79 15.48
N LEU A 290 -18.15 -6.97 16.05
CA LEU A 290 -18.30 -8.22 15.34
C LEU A 290 -19.75 -8.70 15.34
N GLY A 291 -20.19 -9.24 14.20
CA GLY A 291 -21.41 -10.05 14.13
C GLY A 291 -21.14 -11.50 14.57
N ASP A 292 -22.23 -12.23 14.82
CA ASP A 292 -22.20 -13.59 15.39
C ASP A 292 -21.30 -14.57 14.63
N ALA A 293 -21.31 -14.54 13.30
CA ALA A 293 -20.46 -15.40 12.48
C ALA A 293 -18.97 -15.18 12.73
N ALA A 294 -18.52 -13.92 12.78
CA ALA A 294 -17.13 -13.60 13.08
C ALA A 294 -16.74 -13.97 14.52
N ILE A 295 -17.65 -13.76 15.48
CA ILE A 295 -17.46 -14.14 16.88
C ILE A 295 -17.29 -15.66 16.98
N GLN A 296 -18.12 -16.43 16.30
CA GLN A 296 -18.05 -17.89 16.32
C GLN A 296 -16.72 -18.39 15.75
N ILE A 297 -16.30 -17.87 14.59
CA ILE A 297 -15.00 -18.22 13.99
C ILE A 297 -13.84 -17.97 14.97
N LEU A 298 -13.83 -16.81 15.65
CA LEU A 298 -12.78 -16.49 16.61
C LEU A 298 -12.80 -17.42 17.82
N LYS A 299 -13.98 -17.69 18.38
CA LYS A 299 -14.14 -18.60 19.53
C LYS A 299 -13.69 -20.03 19.18
N ASP A 300 -14.12 -20.55 18.04
CA ASP A 300 -13.72 -21.88 17.57
C ASP A 300 -12.20 -21.95 17.39
N ARG A 301 -11.62 -20.90 16.84
CA ARG A 301 -10.18 -20.84 16.61
C ARG A 301 -9.39 -20.74 17.91
N MET A 302 -9.84 -19.93 18.87
CA MET A 302 -9.24 -19.82 20.19
C MET A 302 -9.34 -21.15 20.95
N TYR A 303 -10.49 -21.80 20.90
CA TYR A 303 -10.70 -23.11 21.50
C TYR A 303 -9.77 -24.14 20.90
N HIS A 304 -9.72 -24.26 19.58
CA HIS A 304 -8.81 -25.19 18.87
C HIS A 304 -7.34 -24.93 19.23
N ASN A 305 -6.91 -23.67 19.27
CA ASN A 305 -5.54 -23.30 19.62
C ASN A 305 -5.17 -23.63 21.06
N HIS A 306 -6.12 -23.62 21.99
CA HIS A 306 -5.90 -23.99 23.38
C HIS A 306 -5.42 -25.44 23.50
N PHE A 307 -5.92 -26.36 22.67
CA PHE A 307 -5.53 -27.75 22.67
C PHE A 307 -4.22 -28.05 21.94
N LEU A 308 -3.80 -27.18 21.02
CA LEU A 308 -2.60 -27.41 20.19
C LEU A 308 -1.27 -27.18 20.94
N LYS A 309 -1.26 -26.80 22.22
CA LYS A 309 -0.06 -26.46 23.04
C LYS A 309 0.98 -25.68 22.20
N LYS A 310 0.56 -24.57 21.59
CA LYS A 310 1.44 -23.73 20.78
C LYS A 310 2.62 -23.24 21.61
N LYS A 311 3.81 -23.45 21.11
CA LYS A 311 5.04 -23.23 21.89
C LYS A 311 5.48 -21.76 21.92
N ASN A 312 5.15 -20.93 20.93
CA ASN A 312 5.96 -19.73 20.71
C ASN A 312 5.28 -18.50 20.13
N ASN A 313 3.99 -18.50 19.74
CA ASN A 313 3.32 -17.29 19.27
C ASN A 313 1.83 -17.25 19.66
N ASP A 314 1.31 -16.05 19.83
CA ASP A 314 -0.08 -15.81 20.23
C ASP A 314 -1.02 -15.66 19.03
N PHE A 315 -0.52 -15.80 17.77
CA PHE A 315 -1.32 -15.66 16.58
C PHE A 315 -2.42 -16.71 16.45
N LEU A 316 -3.61 -16.29 16.04
CA LEU A 316 -4.76 -17.19 15.92
C LEU A 316 -4.64 -18.13 14.72
N PHE A 317 -4.17 -17.66 13.58
CA PHE A 317 -4.11 -18.40 12.32
C PHE A 317 -2.67 -18.78 11.98
N VAL A 318 -2.27 -19.98 12.35
CA VAL A 318 -0.93 -20.50 12.11
C VAL A 318 -0.97 -21.91 11.56
N THR A 319 0.08 -22.28 10.81
CA THR A 319 0.35 -23.62 10.31
C THR A 319 0.74 -24.56 11.46
N SER A 320 0.85 -25.86 11.16
CA SER A 320 1.39 -26.88 12.07
C SER A 320 2.79 -26.55 12.60
N ASN A 321 3.57 -25.80 11.84
CA ASN A 321 4.91 -25.33 12.22
C ASN A 321 4.91 -24.00 12.99
N ASP A 322 3.76 -23.59 13.55
CA ASP A 322 3.58 -22.40 14.34
C ASP A 322 3.96 -21.10 13.60
N ARG A 323 3.67 -21.04 12.28
CA ARG A 323 3.91 -19.87 11.43
C ARG A 323 2.59 -19.35 10.87
N PRO A 324 2.36 -18.04 10.90
CA PRO A 324 1.21 -17.44 10.22
C PRO A 324 1.19 -17.79 8.73
N TYR A 325 -0.01 -17.93 8.16
CA TYR A 325 -0.19 -18.26 6.75
C TYR A 325 0.32 -17.16 5.83
N ASP A 326 0.91 -17.54 4.70
CA ASP A 326 1.41 -16.65 3.68
C ASP A 326 0.29 -16.25 2.70
N LEU A 327 0.28 -14.98 2.28
CA LEU A 327 -0.69 -14.46 1.31
C LEU A 327 -0.62 -15.20 -0.03
N GLY A 328 0.59 -15.52 -0.50
CA GLY A 328 0.81 -16.24 -1.76
C GLY A 328 0.20 -17.63 -1.70
N THR A 329 0.34 -18.33 -0.57
CA THR A 329 -0.25 -19.66 -0.36
C THR A 329 -1.78 -19.61 -0.45
N ILE A 330 -2.42 -18.65 0.21
CA ILE A 330 -3.90 -18.53 0.18
C ILE A 330 -4.38 -18.10 -1.21
N ASN A 331 -3.73 -17.13 -1.86
CA ASN A 331 -4.12 -16.75 -3.21
C ASN A 331 -3.82 -17.85 -4.24
N GLY A 332 -2.76 -18.64 -4.06
CA GLY A 332 -2.49 -19.85 -4.86
C GLY A 332 -3.63 -20.84 -4.74
N PHE A 333 -4.02 -21.17 -3.51
CA PHE A 333 -5.15 -22.05 -3.25
C PHE A 333 -6.46 -21.54 -3.90
N LEU A 334 -6.77 -20.25 -3.81
CA LEU A 334 -7.93 -19.67 -4.48
C LEU A 334 -7.84 -19.76 -6.01
N ASN A 335 -6.66 -19.56 -6.57
CA ASN A 335 -6.44 -19.66 -8.01
C ASN A 335 -6.56 -21.10 -8.52
N ASP A 336 -6.07 -22.08 -7.75
CA ASP A 336 -6.14 -23.51 -8.10
C ASP A 336 -7.59 -24.00 -8.17
N HIS A 337 -8.50 -23.45 -7.35
CA HIS A 337 -9.92 -23.77 -7.31
C HIS A 337 -10.81 -22.78 -8.06
N GLN A 338 -10.24 -21.80 -8.78
CA GLN A 338 -11.01 -20.76 -9.47
C GLN A 338 -12.04 -21.31 -10.46
N ILE A 339 -11.73 -22.43 -11.12
CA ILE A 339 -12.62 -23.06 -12.10
C ILE A 339 -13.89 -23.67 -11.49
N GLU A 340 -13.86 -23.94 -10.18
CA GLU A 340 -14.99 -24.52 -9.44
C GLU A 340 -15.94 -23.43 -8.92
N PHE A 341 -15.55 -22.16 -9.01
CA PHE A 341 -16.35 -21.05 -8.55
C PHE A 341 -17.34 -20.59 -9.63
N ILE A 342 -18.59 -20.42 -9.27
CA ILE A 342 -19.63 -19.91 -10.15
C ILE A 342 -19.55 -18.37 -10.17
N THR A 343 -18.47 -17.84 -10.71
CA THR A 343 -18.25 -16.40 -10.85
C THR A 343 -17.23 -16.10 -11.95
N ASP A 344 -17.45 -15.00 -12.69
CA ASP A 344 -16.47 -14.44 -13.63
C ASP A 344 -15.40 -13.59 -12.93
N THR A 345 -15.57 -13.35 -11.63
CA THR A 345 -14.61 -12.58 -10.85
C THR A 345 -13.42 -13.44 -10.47
N LYS A 346 -12.20 -12.99 -10.81
CA LYS A 346 -10.98 -13.61 -10.29
C LYS A 346 -10.94 -13.44 -8.77
N VAL A 347 -11.14 -14.55 -8.06
CA VAL A 347 -11.22 -14.56 -6.59
C VAL A 347 -9.82 -14.41 -5.99
N SER A 348 -9.70 -13.51 -5.05
CA SER A 348 -8.50 -13.28 -4.24
C SER A 348 -8.89 -12.82 -2.85
N THR A 349 -7.95 -12.82 -1.91
CA THR A 349 -8.22 -12.34 -0.55
C THR A 349 -8.78 -10.91 -0.52
N HIS A 350 -8.36 -10.02 -1.43
CA HIS A 350 -8.90 -8.65 -1.49
C HIS A 350 -10.36 -8.58 -1.94
N VAL A 351 -10.82 -9.52 -2.75
CA VAL A 351 -12.20 -9.57 -3.23
C VAL A 351 -13.17 -9.73 -2.06
N PHE A 352 -12.88 -10.56 -1.07
CA PHE A 352 -13.73 -10.72 0.12
C PHE A 352 -13.88 -9.42 0.93
N ARG A 353 -12.83 -8.62 1.01
CA ARG A 353 -12.92 -7.29 1.63
C ARG A 353 -13.74 -6.31 0.80
N HIS A 354 -13.61 -6.32 -0.53
CA HIS A 354 -14.45 -5.50 -1.41
C HIS A 354 -15.92 -5.91 -1.30
N THR A 355 -16.18 -7.21 -1.21
CA THR A 355 -17.51 -7.76 -0.99
C THR A 355 -18.11 -7.31 0.36
N HIS A 356 -17.31 -7.29 1.43
CA HIS A 356 -17.77 -6.72 2.70
C HIS A 356 -18.20 -5.26 2.56
N ILE A 357 -17.46 -4.45 1.83
CA ILE A 357 -17.78 -3.04 1.58
C ILE A 357 -19.07 -2.92 0.76
N SER A 358 -19.22 -3.72 -0.32
CA SER A 358 -20.42 -3.68 -1.17
C SER A 358 -21.68 -4.08 -0.40
N MET A 359 -21.60 -5.13 0.42
CA MET A 359 -22.73 -5.58 1.24
C MET A 359 -23.16 -4.55 2.29
N LEU A 360 -22.22 -3.84 2.91
CA LEU A 360 -22.57 -2.73 3.82
C LEU A 360 -23.18 -1.56 3.06
N ALA A 361 -22.70 -1.25 1.86
CA ALA A 361 -23.27 -0.22 0.99
C ALA A 361 -24.70 -0.60 0.55
N GLU A 362 -24.95 -1.86 0.20
CA GLU A 362 -26.29 -2.40 -0.12
C GLU A 362 -27.27 -2.26 1.04
N LYS A 363 -26.78 -2.36 2.28
CA LYS A 363 -27.54 -2.12 3.50
C LYS A 363 -27.66 -0.64 3.88
N ASN A 364 -27.24 0.27 2.98
CA ASN A 364 -27.29 1.72 3.19
C ASN A 364 -26.49 2.21 4.41
N VAL A 365 -25.44 1.48 4.82
CA VAL A 365 -24.51 1.94 5.86
C VAL A 365 -23.76 3.17 5.33
N PRO A 366 -23.69 4.29 6.06
CA PRO A 366 -23.01 5.49 5.60
C PRO A 366 -21.56 5.21 5.23
N ILE A 367 -21.09 5.75 4.12
CA ILE A 367 -19.74 5.52 3.59
C ILE A 367 -18.63 5.81 4.63
N GLN A 368 -18.83 6.83 5.46
CA GLN A 368 -17.84 7.17 6.49
C GLN A 368 -17.71 6.05 7.53
N VAL A 369 -18.79 5.42 7.94
CA VAL A 369 -18.81 4.29 8.87
C VAL A 369 -18.10 3.08 8.26
N ILE A 370 -18.34 2.81 6.96
CA ILE A 370 -17.66 1.75 6.24
C ILE A 370 -16.16 2.02 6.18
N MET A 371 -15.75 3.26 5.87
CA MET A 371 -14.34 3.64 5.78
C MET A 371 -13.63 3.51 7.12
N ASP A 372 -14.24 3.93 8.21
CA ASP A 372 -13.68 3.84 9.55
C ASP A 372 -13.54 2.36 9.97
N ARG A 373 -14.56 1.53 9.67
CA ARG A 373 -14.55 0.09 9.93
C ARG A 373 -13.44 -0.64 9.19
N VAL A 374 -13.28 -0.39 7.89
CA VAL A 374 -12.26 -1.07 7.10
C VAL A 374 -10.86 -0.44 7.22
N GLY A 375 -10.75 0.76 7.81
CA GLY A 375 -9.47 1.45 8.01
C GLY A 375 -8.83 1.85 6.66
N HIS A 376 -9.62 2.44 5.76
CA HIS A 376 -9.13 2.97 4.50
C HIS A 376 -8.56 4.38 4.69
N GLU A 377 -7.31 4.54 4.28
CA GLU A 377 -6.69 5.84 4.10
C GLU A 377 -7.01 6.40 2.70
N ASP A 378 -7.06 5.50 1.73
CA ASP A 378 -7.43 5.81 0.35
C ASP A 378 -8.94 5.66 0.19
N ARG A 379 -9.62 6.81 0.11
CA ARG A 379 -11.07 6.90 -0.07
C ARG A 379 -11.51 6.30 -1.40
N GLU A 380 -10.69 6.38 -2.42
CA GLU A 380 -11.04 6.11 -3.81
C GLU A 380 -11.65 4.71 -4.01
N THR A 381 -11.03 3.67 -3.42
CA THR A 381 -11.53 2.29 -3.56
C THR A 381 -12.90 2.10 -2.93
N THR A 382 -13.09 2.58 -1.68
CA THR A 382 -14.38 2.47 -1.00
C THR A 382 -15.45 3.31 -1.68
N GLU A 383 -15.11 4.53 -2.11
CA GLU A 383 -16.02 5.42 -2.83
C GLU A 383 -16.49 4.81 -4.16
N LYS A 384 -15.58 4.21 -4.95
CA LYS A 384 -15.94 3.54 -6.21
C LYS A 384 -16.92 2.40 -5.99
N ILE A 385 -16.68 1.52 -5.02
CA ILE A 385 -17.61 0.42 -4.69
C ILE A 385 -18.94 0.99 -4.23
N TYR A 386 -18.93 1.93 -3.29
CA TYR A 386 -20.13 2.52 -2.73
C TYR A 386 -20.99 3.20 -3.80
N MET A 387 -20.38 4.02 -4.66
CA MET A 387 -21.08 4.71 -5.74
C MET A 387 -21.66 3.73 -6.77
N HIS A 388 -20.93 2.67 -7.08
CA HIS A 388 -21.43 1.65 -7.99
C HIS A 388 -22.67 0.93 -7.44
N VAL A 389 -22.62 0.48 -6.18
CA VAL A 389 -23.73 -0.17 -5.50
C VAL A 389 -24.95 0.75 -5.42
N THR A 390 -24.78 1.99 -5.01
CA THR A 390 -25.88 2.95 -4.91
C THR A 390 -26.47 3.34 -6.26
N LYS A 391 -25.68 3.35 -7.34
CA LYS A 391 -26.15 3.55 -8.70
C LYS A 391 -27.00 2.35 -9.17
N LYS A 392 -26.55 1.11 -8.90
CA LYS A 392 -27.30 -0.12 -9.17
C LYS A 392 -28.67 -0.08 -8.46
N GLN A 393 -28.69 0.26 -7.15
CA GLN A 393 -29.94 0.41 -6.39
C GLN A 393 -30.90 1.45 -6.99
N LYS A 394 -30.41 2.60 -7.48
CA LYS A 394 -31.25 3.60 -8.16
C LYS A 394 -31.86 3.07 -9.46
N THR A 395 -31.09 2.29 -10.22
CA THR A 395 -31.57 1.68 -11.46
C THR A 395 -32.67 0.64 -11.16
N ASP A 396 -32.49 -0.16 -10.13
CA ASP A 396 -33.48 -1.14 -9.69
C ASP A 396 -34.75 -0.46 -9.15
N LEU A 397 -34.63 0.67 -8.44
CA LEU A 397 -35.74 1.49 -8.03
C LEU A 397 -36.59 1.95 -9.24
N VAL A 398 -35.96 2.42 -10.31
CA VAL A 398 -36.67 2.85 -11.53
C VAL A 398 -37.44 1.69 -12.14
N LYS A 399 -36.90 0.47 -12.17
CA LYS A 399 -37.61 -0.72 -12.64
C LYS A 399 -38.83 -1.00 -11.77
N THR A 400 -38.64 -0.97 -10.43
CA THR A 400 -39.74 -1.17 -9.48
C THR A 400 -40.85 -0.12 -9.63
N LEU A 401 -40.48 1.15 -9.87
CA LEU A 401 -41.49 2.21 -10.11
C LEU A 401 -42.23 2.03 -11.43
N ASN A 402 -41.64 1.40 -12.43
CA ASN A 402 -42.31 1.10 -13.69
C ASN A 402 -43.25 -0.13 -13.61
N GLU A 403 -43.15 -0.91 -12.53
CA GLU A 403 -44.00 -2.06 -12.21
C GLU A 403 -45.20 -1.69 -11.32
N LEU A 404 -45.24 -0.46 -10.77
CA LEU A 404 -46.35 0.12 -10.02
C LEU A 404 -47.41 0.72 -10.95
#